data_a586ff0c8a165de0fd45d9adf3f0e5f4
#
_entry.id   a586ff0c8a165de0fd45d9adf3f0e5f4
#
_cell.length_a   1.000
_cell.length_b   1.000
_cell.length_c   1.000
_cell.angle_alpha   90.00
_cell.angle_beta   90.00
_cell.angle_gamma   90.00
#
_symmetry.space_group_name_H-M   'P 1'
#
loop_
_entity.id
_entity.type
_entity.pdbx_description
1 polymer ?
#
loop_
_entity_poly.entity_id
_entity_poly.type
_entity_poly.pdbx_seq_one_letter_code
_entity_poly.pdbx_strand_id
1 'polypeptide(L)'
;MGRLIVYSFKVEKEKLEQAKEFFARQGAALQDGLRDLIEVAADCEQCLVLEEQGASTSELQSAFTSLLAHAKNAWHLNGVLQEAVLKIARICEVPMEFIMNVLDEARRIKPAMLKVKR
;
A
#
# COMPACT_ATOMS: atom_id res chain seq x y z
N MET A 1 18.59 -12.36 9.49
CA MET A 1 17.29 -12.35 10.18
C MET A 1 17.13 -11.12 11.04
N GLY A 2 16.13 -10.35 10.79
CA GLY A 2 15.90 -9.12 11.50
C GLY A 2 15.21 -9.32 12.83
N ARG A 3 15.35 -8.33 13.68
CA ARG A 3 14.71 -8.32 14.96
C ARG A 3 13.37 -7.60 14.86
N LEU A 4 12.33 -8.17 15.45
CA LEU A 4 11.04 -7.54 15.49
C LEU A 4 11.02 -6.44 16.54
N ILE A 5 10.47 -5.31 16.17
CA ILE A 5 10.28 -4.18 17.07
C ILE A 5 8.85 -3.71 17.02
N VAL A 6 8.44 -2.96 18.03
CA VAL A 6 7.13 -2.33 18.04
C VAL A 6 7.27 -0.92 17.51
N TYR A 7 6.49 -0.61 16.47
CA TYR A 7 6.45 0.73 15.89
C TYR A 7 5.09 1.33 16.16
N SER A 8 5.04 2.56 16.62
CA SER A 8 3.77 3.22 16.92
C SER A 8 3.73 4.62 16.34
N PHE A 9 2.52 5.10 16.11
CA PHE A 9 2.27 6.45 15.64
C PHE A 9 0.99 6.95 16.31
N LYS A 10 0.78 8.26 16.25
CA LYS A 10 -0.37 8.87 16.91
C LYS A 10 -1.56 8.91 15.96
N VAL A 11 -2.70 8.48 16.48
CA VAL A 11 -3.96 8.54 15.75
C VAL A 11 -5.07 8.68 16.81
N GLU A 12 -6.15 9.36 16.45
CA GLU A 12 -7.27 9.47 17.37
C GLU A 12 -7.84 8.10 17.67
N LYS A 13 -8.12 7.85 18.95
CA LYS A 13 -8.61 6.55 19.39
C LYS A 13 -9.88 6.14 18.66
N GLU A 14 -10.80 7.08 18.53
CA GLU A 14 -12.08 6.81 17.88
C GLU A 14 -11.91 6.43 16.42
N LYS A 15 -11.01 7.13 15.71
CA LYS A 15 -10.73 6.80 14.31
C LYS A 15 -10.07 5.44 14.17
N LEU A 16 -9.20 5.09 15.10
CA LEU A 16 -8.57 3.78 15.09
C LEU A 16 -9.60 2.66 15.24
N GLU A 17 -10.54 2.85 16.17
CA GLU A 17 -11.60 1.86 16.39
C GLU A 17 -12.49 1.72 15.16
N GLN A 18 -12.83 2.83 14.53
CA GLN A 18 -13.62 2.81 13.30
C GLN A 18 -12.90 2.08 12.17
N ALA A 19 -11.60 2.32 12.03
CA ALA A 19 -10.81 1.64 11.01
C ALA A 19 -10.75 0.15 11.26
N LYS A 20 -10.57 -0.27 12.50
CA LYS A 20 -10.57 -1.68 12.86
C LYS A 20 -11.90 -2.33 12.52
N GLU A 21 -13.00 -1.65 12.81
CA GLU A 21 -14.34 -2.15 12.51
C GLU A 21 -14.53 -2.33 11.01
N PHE A 22 -14.12 -1.34 10.23
CA PHE A 22 -14.25 -1.41 8.79
C PHE A 22 -13.51 -2.64 8.24
N PHE A 23 -12.25 -2.82 8.62
CA PHE A 23 -11.48 -3.94 8.10
C PHE A 23 -11.99 -5.28 8.62
N ALA A 24 -12.50 -5.33 9.85
CA ALA A 24 -13.10 -6.55 10.36
C ALA A 24 -14.31 -6.98 9.52
N ARG A 25 -15.11 -6.02 9.07
CA ARG A 25 -16.24 -6.33 8.18
C ARG A 25 -15.79 -6.87 6.84
N GLN A 26 -14.59 -6.52 6.42
CA GLN A 26 -14.04 -7.00 5.16
C GLN A 26 -13.24 -8.31 5.34
N GLY A 27 -13.24 -8.85 6.55
CA GLY A 27 -12.51 -10.08 6.83
C GLY A 27 -10.99 -9.89 6.93
N ALA A 28 -10.55 -8.68 7.28
CA ALA A 28 -9.14 -8.37 7.37
C ALA A 28 -8.81 -7.72 8.71
N ALA A 29 -7.57 -7.84 9.13
CA ALA A 29 -7.09 -7.16 10.33
C ALA A 29 -6.28 -5.94 9.92
N LEU A 30 -6.60 -4.80 10.52
CA LEU A 30 -5.88 -3.56 10.22
C LEU A 30 -4.38 -3.72 10.42
N GLN A 31 -3.99 -4.37 11.50
CA GLN A 31 -2.58 -4.55 11.83
C GLN A 31 -1.83 -5.32 10.75
N ASP A 32 -2.45 -6.35 10.21
CA ASP A 32 -1.84 -7.15 9.14
C ASP A 32 -1.66 -6.33 7.88
N GLY A 33 -2.68 -5.51 7.55
CA GLY A 33 -2.59 -4.65 6.38
C GLY A 33 -1.48 -3.62 6.50
N LEU A 34 -1.33 -3.03 7.67
CA LEU A 34 -0.26 -2.07 7.90
C LEU A 34 1.11 -2.73 7.82
N ARG A 35 1.21 -3.96 8.33
CA ARG A 35 2.46 -4.71 8.24
C ARG A 35 2.82 -4.99 6.78
N ASP A 36 1.85 -5.44 5.99
CA ASP A 36 2.08 -5.72 4.58
C ASP A 36 2.53 -4.47 3.83
N LEU A 37 1.94 -3.33 4.14
CA LEU A 37 2.32 -2.07 3.51
C LEU A 37 3.78 -1.71 3.82
N ILE A 38 4.18 -1.87 5.06
CA ILE A 38 5.56 -1.60 5.47
C ILE A 38 6.51 -2.56 4.77
N GLU A 39 6.15 -3.83 4.68
CA GLU A 39 7.00 -4.83 4.03
C GLU A 39 7.14 -4.59 2.54
N VAL A 40 6.07 -4.13 1.88
CA VAL A 40 6.16 -3.75 0.47
C VAL A 40 7.15 -2.61 0.28
N ALA A 41 7.05 -1.59 1.12
CA ALA A 41 7.97 -0.44 1.03
C ALA A 41 9.41 -0.88 1.25
N ALA A 42 9.64 -1.73 2.24
CA ALA A 42 10.99 -2.23 2.53
C ALA A 42 11.52 -3.07 1.38
N ASP A 43 10.68 -3.91 0.79
CA ASP A 43 11.09 -4.74 -0.34
C ASP A 43 11.40 -3.89 -1.57
N CYS A 44 10.64 -2.81 -1.78
CA CYS A 44 10.94 -1.88 -2.86
C CYS A 44 12.32 -1.26 -2.68
N GLU A 45 12.63 -0.82 -1.46
CA GLU A 45 13.93 -0.25 -1.17
C GLU A 45 15.04 -1.26 -1.42
N GLN A 46 14.82 -2.50 -0.99
CA GLN A 46 15.81 -3.56 -1.20
C GLN A 46 16.08 -3.79 -2.68
N CYS A 47 15.03 -3.82 -3.49
CA CYS A 47 15.20 -4.00 -4.94
C CYS A 47 15.99 -2.85 -5.56
N LEU A 48 15.70 -1.62 -5.14
CA LEU A 48 16.40 -0.45 -5.66
C LEU A 48 17.87 -0.45 -5.26
N VAL A 49 18.16 -0.83 -4.02
CA VAL A 49 19.56 -0.91 -3.55
C VAL A 49 20.31 -1.96 -4.33
N LEU A 50 19.70 -3.12 -4.54
CA LEU A 50 20.36 -4.20 -5.30
C LEU A 50 20.65 -3.75 -6.73
N GLU A 51 19.71 -3.05 -7.35
CA GLU A 51 19.90 -2.56 -8.71
C GLU A 51 21.05 -1.55 -8.77
N GLU A 52 21.13 -0.65 -7.81
CA GLU A 52 22.21 0.34 -7.73
C GLU A 52 23.55 -0.31 -7.52
N GLN A 53 23.60 -1.43 -6.82
CA GLN A 53 24.82 -2.17 -6.55
C GLN A 53 25.26 -3.06 -7.70
N GLY A 54 24.47 -3.09 -8.77
CA GLY A 54 24.79 -3.92 -9.92
C GLY A 54 24.52 -5.39 -9.69
N ALA A 55 23.53 -5.72 -8.87
CA ALA A 55 23.18 -7.11 -8.59
C ALA A 55 22.78 -7.84 -9.86
N SER A 56 22.97 -9.16 -9.86
CA SER A 56 22.62 -9.98 -11.00
C SER A 56 21.10 -10.03 -11.19
N THR A 57 20.68 -10.39 -12.40
CA THR A 57 19.27 -10.56 -12.71
C THR A 57 18.63 -11.59 -11.76
N SER A 58 19.37 -12.65 -11.43
CA SER A 58 18.88 -13.68 -10.53
C SER A 58 18.60 -13.13 -9.14
N GLU A 59 19.48 -12.29 -8.63
CA GLU A 59 19.29 -11.66 -7.32
C GLU A 59 18.10 -10.71 -7.33
N LEU A 60 17.95 -9.93 -8.39
CA LEU A 60 16.83 -9.00 -8.52
C LEU A 60 15.51 -9.75 -8.62
N GLN A 61 15.46 -10.84 -9.36
CA GLN A 61 14.24 -11.64 -9.48
C GLN A 61 13.86 -12.26 -8.14
N SER A 62 14.83 -12.70 -7.37
CA SER A 62 14.56 -13.26 -6.05
C SER A 62 13.97 -12.21 -5.13
N ALA A 63 14.54 -11.01 -5.11
CA ALA A 63 14.03 -9.91 -4.31
C ALA A 63 12.63 -9.49 -4.76
N PHE A 64 12.38 -9.49 -6.08
CA PHE A 64 11.08 -9.14 -6.63
C PHE A 64 10.01 -10.16 -6.25
N THR A 65 10.38 -11.43 -6.15
CA THR A 65 9.44 -12.48 -5.73
C THR A 65 8.91 -12.19 -4.31
N SER A 66 9.80 -11.76 -3.42
CA SER A 66 9.39 -11.38 -2.07
C SER A 66 8.45 -10.16 -2.10
N LEU A 67 8.80 -9.18 -2.92
CA LEU A 67 7.97 -8.00 -3.11
C LEU A 67 6.56 -8.37 -3.56
N LEU A 68 6.45 -9.27 -4.54
CA LEU A 68 5.15 -9.68 -5.06
C LEU A 68 4.29 -10.33 -3.99
N ALA A 69 4.90 -11.14 -3.13
CA ALA A 69 4.17 -11.82 -2.08
C ALA A 69 3.48 -10.83 -1.14
N HIS A 70 4.19 -9.77 -0.77
CA HIS A 70 3.61 -8.76 0.12
C HIS A 70 2.68 -7.79 -0.62
N ALA A 71 3.05 -7.45 -1.85
CA ALA A 71 2.25 -6.51 -2.65
C ALA A 71 0.85 -7.04 -2.91
N LYS A 72 0.71 -8.34 -3.10
CA LYS A 72 -0.59 -8.95 -3.33
C LYS A 72 -1.57 -8.61 -2.22
N ASN A 73 -1.13 -8.72 -0.97
CA ASN A 73 -1.98 -8.42 0.17
C ASN A 73 -2.26 -6.92 0.30
N ALA A 74 -1.23 -6.10 0.09
CA ALA A 74 -1.38 -4.66 0.17
C ALA A 74 -2.33 -4.15 -0.91
N TRP A 75 -2.25 -4.69 -2.12
CA TRP A 75 -3.16 -4.32 -3.20
C TRP A 75 -4.59 -4.74 -2.92
N HIS A 76 -4.77 -5.88 -2.29
CA HIS A 76 -6.11 -6.32 -1.89
C HIS A 76 -6.76 -5.31 -0.95
N LEU A 77 -6.02 -4.86 0.06
CA LEU A 77 -6.53 -3.86 0.99
C LEU A 77 -6.83 -2.54 0.30
N ASN A 78 -5.93 -2.13 -0.58
CA ASN A 78 -6.13 -0.92 -1.34
C ASN A 78 -7.38 -1.02 -2.21
N GLY A 79 -7.61 -2.17 -2.82
CA GLY A 79 -8.80 -2.42 -3.62
C GLY A 79 -10.06 -2.33 -2.80
N VAL A 80 -10.04 -2.90 -1.60
CA VAL A 80 -11.18 -2.83 -0.69
C VAL A 80 -11.51 -1.38 -0.35
N LEU A 81 -10.49 -0.57 -0.06
CA LEU A 81 -10.70 0.84 0.24
C LEU A 81 -11.25 1.61 -0.95
N GLN A 82 -10.71 1.38 -2.14
CA GLN A 82 -11.19 2.06 -3.34
C GLN A 82 -12.64 1.70 -3.63
N GLU A 83 -12.99 0.44 -3.49
CA GLU A 83 -14.36 0.00 -3.70
C GLU A 83 -15.32 0.65 -2.71
N ALA A 84 -14.90 0.75 -1.45
CA ALA A 84 -15.70 1.41 -0.43
C ALA A 84 -15.93 2.88 -0.76
N VAL A 85 -14.88 3.57 -1.20
CA VAL A 85 -14.98 4.97 -1.58
C VAL A 85 -15.96 5.15 -2.73
N LEU A 86 -15.88 4.29 -3.75
CA LEU A 86 -16.79 4.37 -4.89
C LEU A 86 -18.24 4.11 -4.48
N LYS A 87 -18.45 3.14 -3.60
CA LYS A 87 -19.78 2.83 -3.11
C LYS A 87 -20.36 4.02 -2.33
N ILE A 88 -19.55 4.63 -1.48
CA ILE A 88 -19.98 5.78 -0.69
C ILE A 88 -20.26 6.97 -1.62
N ALA A 89 -19.45 7.14 -2.67
CA ALA A 89 -19.65 8.20 -3.64
C ALA A 89 -21.03 8.07 -4.31
N ARG A 90 -21.44 6.84 -4.64
CA ARG A 90 -22.76 6.61 -5.21
C ARG A 90 -23.87 6.97 -4.24
N ILE A 91 -23.69 6.60 -2.97
CA ILE A 91 -24.66 6.93 -1.93
C ILE A 91 -24.80 8.45 -1.78
N CYS A 92 -23.69 9.16 -1.88
CA CYS A 92 -23.67 10.63 -1.76
C CYS A 92 -23.98 11.33 -3.06
N GLU A 93 -24.26 10.60 -4.14
CA GLU A 93 -24.57 11.13 -5.46
C GLU A 93 -23.46 12.02 -6.01
N VAL A 94 -22.22 11.65 -5.74
CA VAL A 94 -21.04 12.35 -6.29
C VAL A 94 -20.80 11.83 -7.71
N PRO A 95 -20.61 12.73 -8.69
CA PRO A 95 -20.36 12.30 -10.07
C PRO A 95 -19.11 11.43 -10.18
N MET A 96 -19.23 10.33 -10.91
CA MET A 96 -18.10 9.41 -11.10
C MET A 96 -16.91 10.11 -11.75
N GLU A 97 -17.18 11.03 -12.68
CA GLU A 97 -16.14 11.79 -13.35
C GLU A 97 -15.25 12.54 -12.37
N PHE A 98 -15.86 13.14 -11.34
CA PHE A 98 -15.12 13.85 -10.31
C PHE A 98 -14.19 12.89 -9.56
N ILE A 99 -14.70 11.72 -9.19
CA ILE A 99 -13.93 10.72 -8.44
C ILE A 99 -12.75 10.24 -9.28
N MET A 100 -12.99 9.95 -10.56
CA MET A 100 -11.92 9.49 -11.43
C MET A 100 -10.83 10.54 -11.62
N ASN A 101 -11.23 11.79 -11.71
CA ASN A 101 -10.25 12.89 -11.84
C ASN A 101 -9.36 12.99 -10.60
N VAL A 102 -9.96 12.87 -9.42
CA VAL A 102 -9.19 12.92 -8.17
C VAL A 102 -8.21 11.77 -8.09
N LEU A 103 -8.66 10.56 -8.46
CA LEU A 103 -7.79 9.38 -8.43
C LEU A 103 -6.65 9.51 -9.45
N ASP A 104 -6.96 10.01 -10.64
CA ASP A 104 -5.93 10.21 -11.65
C ASP A 104 -4.90 11.24 -11.22
N GLU A 105 -5.36 12.30 -10.59
CA GLU A 105 -4.45 13.32 -10.07
C GLU A 105 -3.56 12.75 -8.99
N ALA A 106 -4.11 11.94 -8.10
CA ALA A 106 -3.34 11.29 -7.05
C ALA A 106 -2.24 10.41 -7.64
N ARG A 107 -2.53 9.72 -8.73
CA ARG A 107 -1.54 8.89 -9.40
C ARG A 107 -0.41 9.70 -10.02
N ARG A 108 -0.68 10.94 -10.43
CA ARG A 108 0.32 11.80 -11.06
C ARG A 108 1.24 12.51 -10.07
N ILE A 109 0.83 12.60 -8.83
CA ILE A 109 1.55 13.37 -7.81
C ILE A 109 2.97 12.84 -7.56
N LYS A 110 3.21 11.57 -7.82
CA LYS A 110 4.40 10.89 -7.34
C LYS A 110 5.49 10.56 -8.35
N PRO A 111 5.49 11.09 -9.58
CA PRO A 111 6.53 10.63 -10.51
C PRO A 111 7.94 10.88 -10.00
N ALA A 112 8.17 11.97 -9.27
CA ALA A 112 9.49 12.26 -8.74
C ALA A 112 9.94 11.24 -7.69
N MET A 113 9.00 10.76 -6.88
CA MET A 113 9.29 9.76 -5.84
C MET A 113 9.52 8.38 -6.42
N LEU A 114 8.91 8.11 -7.56
CA LEU A 114 9.02 6.80 -8.20
C LEU A 114 10.12 6.77 -9.25
N LYS A 115 10.84 7.86 -9.39
CA LYS A 115 11.85 7.99 -10.42
C LYS A 115 12.99 7.03 -10.15
N VAL A 116 13.24 6.15 -11.10
CA VAL A 116 14.36 5.23 -11.05
C VAL A 116 15.35 5.66 -12.10
N LYS A 117 16.60 5.83 -11.70
CA LYS A 117 17.65 6.20 -12.65
C LYS A 117 17.98 5.04 -13.54
N ARG A 118 18.10 5.32 -14.80
CA ARG A 118 18.51 4.34 -15.80
C ARG A 118 19.78 4.80 -16.46
#